data_98854d5fe742d74f347284c492dae0be
#
_entry.id   98854d5fe742d74f347284c492dae0be
#
_cell.length_a   1.000
_cell.length_b   1.000
_cell.length_c   1.000
_cell.angle_alpha   90.00
_cell.angle_beta   90.00
_cell.angle_gamma   90.00
#
_symmetry.space_group_name_H-M   'P 1'
#
loop_
_entity.id
_entity.type
_entity.pdbx_description
1 polymer ?
#
loop_
_entity_poly.entity_id
_entity_poly.type
_entity_poly.pdbx_seq_one_letter_code
_entity_poly.pdbx_strand_id
1 'polypeptide(L)'
;ATIFLGSCDLRCPFCHNSQLIDGTAPAIMDDRELLDFLSSRKKLLEGVCLTGGEPLLRPNLSNLIQSIKELGYAVKLDTNGTHPQELQNLIDQNLLDYVAMDIKNSPDRYKETTGQPNLDPSSIEKSVSILNSGIIESEFRTTVIKEFHDENAFHAIGKLIKGAKNYYLQPFVDRDTVPDHNLHAPTKQELQNYAKIMENYVKNVSIRGI
;
A
#
# COMPACT_ATOMS: atom_id res chain seq x y z
N ALA A 1 -16.31 1.74 1.64
CA ALA A 1 -15.76 3.06 2.02
C ALA A 1 -14.24 3.02 2.05
N THR A 2 -13.58 4.17 1.86
CA THR A 2 -12.14 4.31 2.04
C THR A 2 -11.88 5.28 3.19
N ILE A 3 -11.08 4.85 4.16
CA ILE A 3 -10.72 5.61 5.35
C ILE A 3 -9.24 5.93 5.27
N PHE A 4 -8.90 7.21 5.33
CA PHE A 4 -7.53 7.70 5.29
C PHE A 4 -7.05 7.97 6.72
N LEU A 5 -6.04 7.24 7.17
CA LEU A 5 -5.41 7.42 8.47
C LEU A 5 -4.18 8.33 8.35
N GLY A 6 -3.96 9.19 9.33
CA GLY A 6 -2.79 10.07 9.39
C GLY A 6 -1.52 9.34 9.83
N SER A 7 -0.39 9.99 9.65
CA SER A 7 0.97 9.54 9.92
C SER A 7 1.51 8.51 8.92
N CYS A 8 2.79 8.67 8.58
CA CYS A 8 3.55 7.72 7.76
C CYS A 8 5.01 7.78 8.17
N ASP A 9 5.69 6.65 8.16
CA ASP A 9 7.12 6.52 8.41
C ASP A 9 7.99 6.76 7.15
N LEU A 10 7.37 6.79 5.97
CA LEU A 10 8.04 7.10 4.72
C LEU A 10 7.86 8.58 4.33
N ARG A 11 8.75 9.08 3.46
CA ARG A 11 8.79 10.46 2.95
C ARG A 11 8.93 10.47 1.42
N CYS A 12 8.11 9.60 0.76
CA CYS A 12 8.18 9.45 -0.70
C CYS A 12 7.94 10.77 -1.41
N PRO A 13 8.84 11.21 -2.31
CA PRO A 13 8.69 12.49 -3.00
C PRO A 13 7.50 12.54 -3.97
N PHE A 14 6.92 11.40 -4.30
CA PHE A 14 5.73 11.23 -5.15
C PHE A 14 4.44 10.93 -4.36
N CYS A 15 4.40 11.21 -3.06
CA CYS A 15 3.27 10.87 -2.22
C CYS A 15 2.03 11.71 -2.56
N HIS A 16 0.93 11.06 -2.97
CA HIS A 16 -0.35 11.73 -3.22
C HIS A 16 -1.07 12.19 -1.93
N ASN A 17 -0.68 11.61 -0.79
CA ASN A 17 -1.26 11.89 0.52
C ASN A 17 -0.25 12.60 1.45
N SER A 18 0.61 13.47 0.89
CA SER A 18 1.70 14.09 1.65
C SER A 18 1.22 14.86 2.89
N GLN A 19 0.02 15.44 2.83
CA GLN A 19 -0.61 16.14 3.94
C GLN A 19 -0.90 15.24 5.16
N LEU A 20 -0.92 13.92 4.99
CA LEU A 20 -1.15 12.96 6.07
C LEU A 20 0.15 12.45 6.72
N ILE A 21 1.32 12.77 6.13
CA ILE A 21 2.59 12.13 6.51
C ILE A 21 3.00 12.44 7.96
N ASP A 22 2.89 13.69 8.37
CA ASP A 22 3.32 14.16 9.69
C ASP A 22 2.24 14.05 10.78
N GLY A 23 1.04 13.61 10.40
CA GLY A 23 -0.10 13.46 11.32
C GLY A 23 -0.71 14.79 11.78
N THR A 24 -0.34 15.92 11.17
CA THR A 24 -0.86 17.25 11.53
C THR A 24 -2.14 17.61 10.81
N ALA A 25 -2.53 16.87 9.77
CA ALA A 25 -3.79 17.06 9.08
C ALA A 25 -4.96 16.89 10.09
N PRO A 26 -5.93 17.84 10.11
CA PRO A 26 -7.04 17.76 11.03
C PRO A 26 -7.89 16.51 10.76
N ALA A 27 -8.24 15.79 11.83
CA ALA A 27 -9.18 14.69 11.72
C ALA A 27 -10.56 15.22 11.32
N ILE A 28 -11.18 14.58 10.32
CA ILE A 28 -12.54 14.91 9.86
C ILE A 28 -13.58 14.24 10.76
N MET A 29 -13.26 13.05 11.27
CA MET A 29 -14.12 12.24 12.12
C MET A 29 -13.28 11.56 13.21
N ASP A 30 -13.83 11.41 14.39
CA ASP A 30 -13.31 10.47 15.40
C ASP A 30 -13.83 9.04 15.13
N ASP A 31 -13.38 8.06 15.93
CA ASP A 31 -13.77 6.65 15.75
C ASP A 31 -15.25 6.42 15.95
N ARG A 32 -15.88 7.13 16.88
CA ARG A 32 -17.30 7.00 17.15
C ARG A 32 -18.12 7.51 15.97
N GLU A 33 -17.82 8.70 15.49
CA GLU A 33 -18.46 9.30 14.32
C GLU A 33 -18.30 8.41 13.07
N LEU A 34 -17.10 7.83 12.88
CA LEU A 34 -16.84 6.89 11.82
C LEU A 34 -17.72 5.63 11.92
N LEU A 35 -17.82 5.04 13.11
CA LEU A 35 -18.63 3.83 13.32
C LEU A 35 -20.13 4.12 13.15
N ASP A 36 -20.61 5.29 13.61
CA ASP A 36 -21.98 5.75 13.40
C ASP A 36 -22.27 5.94 11.90
N PHE A 37 -21.33 6.57 11.17
CA PHE A 37 -21.42 6.69 9.71
C PHE A 37 -21.50 5.33 9.03
N LEU A 38 -20.59 4.41 9.33
CA LEU A 38 -20.58 3.06 8.76
C LEU A 38 -21.88 2.30 9.11
N SER A 39 -22.33 2.39 10.36
CA SER A 39 -23.58 1.76 10.79
C SER A 39 -24.78 2.21 9.94
N SER A 40 -24.83 3.49 9.59
CA SER A 40 -25.88 4.05 8.73
C SER A 40 -25.80 3.58 7.26
N ARG A 41 -24.68 2.99 6.83
CA ARG A 41 -24.39 2.60 5.44
C ARG A 41 -24.39 1.09 5.19
N LYS A 42 -24.75 0.26 6.16
CA LYS A 42 -24.73 -1.21 6.08
C LYS A 42 -25.40 -1.82 4.84
N LYS A 43 -26.40 -1.17 4.28
CA LYS A 43 -27.10 -1.64 3.06
C LYS A 43 -26.48 -1.15 1.75
N LEU A 44 -25.51 -0.25 1.82
CA LEU A 44 -24.92 0.43 0.66
C LEU A 44 -23.46 0.07 0.44
N LEU A 45 -22.74 -0.35 1.49
CA LEU A 45 -21.33 -0.66 1.46
C LEU A 45 -21.09 -2.12 1.82
N GLU A 46 -20.20 -2.79 1.10
CA GLU A 46 -19.81 -4.19 1.34
C GLU A 46 -18.54 -4.28 2.20
N GLY A 47 -17.69 -3.25 2.15
CA GLY A 47 -16.42 -3.28 2.85
C GLY A 47 -15.81 -1.90 3.08
N VAL A 48 -14.76 -1.91 3.87
CA VAL A 48 -13.96 -0.75 4.25
C VAL A 48 -12.51 -0.98 3.85
N CYS A 49 -11.90 0.00 3.18
CA CYS A 49 -10.48 0.04 2.91
C CYS A 49 -9.81 1.02 3.87
N LEU A 50 -8.86 0.55 4.65
CA LEU A 50 -8.00 1.37 5.50
C LEU A 50 -6.72 1.70 4.75
N THR A 51 -6.42 2.97 4.60
CA THR A 51 -5.30 3.53 3.83
C THR A 51 -4.85 4.87 4.42
N GLY A 52 -4.18 5.72 3.65
CA GLY A 52 -3.82 7.10 4.03
C GLY A 52 -2.33 7.33 4.04
N GLY A 53 -1.73 7.51 5.22
CA GLY A 53 -0.29 7.41 5.47
C GLY A 53 0.11 5.94 5.55
N GLU A 54 0.56 5.48 6.71
CA GLU A 54 0.72 4.05 7.01
C GLU A 54 -0.25 3.64 8.13
N PRO A 55 -1.32 2.88 7.81
CA PRO A 55 -2.33 2.49 8.80
C PRO A 55 -1.76 1.71 9.99
N LEU A 56 -0.74 0.89 9.78
CA LEU A 56 -0.13 0.05 10.83
C LEU A 56 0.61 0.86 11.91
N LEU A 57 0.83 2.16 11.70
CA LEU A 57 1.35 3.08 12.74
C LEU A 57 0.28 3.48 13.77
N ARG A 58 -1.01 3.27 13.45
CA ARG A 58 -2.08 3.74 14.32
C ARG A 58 -2.15 2.90 15.60
N PRO A 59 -2.07 3.52 16.78
CA PRO A 59 -2.33 2.82 18.04
C PRO A 59 -3.75 2.24 18.07
N ASN A 60 -3.91 1.03 18.60
CA ASN A 60 -5.21 0.36 18.72
C ASN A 60 -5.95 0.15 17.39
N LEU A 61 -5.24 0.02 16.26
CA LEU A 61 -5.84 -0.25 14.96
C LEU A 61 -6.70 -1.52 14.97
N SER A 62 -6.25 -2.56 15.69
CA SER A 62 -7.00 -3.81 15.85
C SER A 62 -8.38 -3.60 16.45
N ASN A 63 -8.53 -2.72 17.44
CA ASN A 63 -9.82 -2.44 18.07
C ASN A 63 -10.78 -1.74 17.09
N LEU A 64 -10.26 -0.79 16.29
CA LEU A 64 -11.07 -0.13 15.25
C LEU A 64 -11.53 -1.14 14.21
N ILE A 65 -10.62 -2.00 13.72
CA ILE A 65 -10.96 -3.04 12.74
C ILE A 65 -11.99 -4.01 13.30
N GLN A 66 -11.82 -4.45 14.55
CA GLN A 66 -12.77 -5.32 15.23
C GLN A 66 -14.17 -4.71 15.22
N SER A 67 -14.31 -3.44 15.61
CA SER A 67 -15.60 -2.73 15.59
C SER A 67 -16.20 -2.63 14.18
N ILE A 68 -15.36 -2.41 13.15
CA ILE A 68 -15.80 -2.40 11.75
C ILE A 68 -16.30 -3.79 11.32
N LYS A 69 -15.60 -4.86 11.70
CA LYS A 69 -16.04 -6.24 11.41
C LYS A 69 -17.32 -6.63 12.15
N GLU A 70 -17.53 -6.17 13.37
CA GLU A 70 -18.79 -6.37 14.13
C GLU A 70 -19.98 -5.68 13.45
N LEU A 71 -19.74 -4.61 12.69
CA LEU A 71 -20.75 -4.03 11.81
C LEU A 71 -21.06 -4.91 10.57
N GLY A 72 -20.28 -5.95 10.30
CA GLY A 72 -20.46 -6.89 9.18
C GLY A 72 -19.71 -6.51 7.91
N TYR A 73 -18.73 -5.60 7.96
CA TYR A 73 -17.95 -5.21 6.80
C TYR A 73 -16.74 -6.12 6.56
N ALA A 74 -16.44 -6.38 5.29
CA ALA A 74 -15.13 -6.84 4.89
C ALA A 74 -14.09 -5.70 5.03
N VAL A 75 -12.87 -6.05 5.46
CA VAL A 75 -11.80 -5.06 5.70
C VAL A 75 -10.61 -5.32 4.80
N LYS A 76 -10.27 -4.31 4.00
CA LYS A 76 -9.04 -4.24 3.19
C LYS A 76 -8.03 -3.31 3.87
N LEU A 77 -6.78 -3.74 3.93
CA LEU A 77 -5.66 -2.91 4.36
C LEU A 77 -4.77 -2.56 3.16
N ASP A 78 -4.49 -1.27 3.00
CA ASP A 78 -3.40 -0.78 2.13
C ASP A 78 -2.22 -0.43 3.02
N THR A 79 -1.03 -0.99 2.77
CA THR A 79 0.17 -0.79 3.59
C THR A 79 1.43 -0.60 2.75
N ASN A 80 2.41 0.11 3.28
CA ASN A 80 3.74 0.22 2.69
C ASN A 80 4.68 -0.94 3.07
N GLY A 81 4.24 -1.81 3.98
CA GLY A 81 4.95 -3.04 4.37
C GLY A 81 6.07 -2.85 5.40
N THR A 82 6.26 -1.68 5.99
CA THR A 82 7.34 -1.42 6.95
C THR A 82 7.10 -2.04 8.33
N HIS A 83 5.89 -2.50 8.62
CA HIS A 83 5.46 -3.03 9.91
C HIS A 83 4.99 -4.50 9.85
N PRO A 84 5.90 -5.46 9.56
CA PRO A 84 5.54 -6.87 9.37
C PRO A 84 4.92 -7.52 10.62
N GLN A 85 5.29 -7.10 11.83
CA GLN A 85 4.76 -7.69 13.06
C GLN A 85 3.30 -7.30 13.28
N GLU A 86 2.96 -6.03 13.06
CA GLU A 86 1.60 -5.50 13.14
C GLU A 86 0.72 -6.13 12.07
N LEU A 87 1.24 -6.29 10.84
CA LEU A 87 0.56 -6.98 9.75
C LEU A 87 0.23 -8.42 10.13
N GLN A 88 1.23 -9.17 10.63
CA GLN A 88 1.03 -10.56 11.06
C GLN A 88 -0.01 -10.65 12.19
N ASN A 89 0.07 -9.78 13.20
CA ASN A 89 -0.86 -9.74 14.31
C ASN A 89 -2.33 -9.55 13.87
N LEU A 90 -2.57 -8.67 12.88
CA LEU A 90 -3.92 -8.46 12.34
C LEU A 90 -4.43 -9.67 11.54
N ILE A 91 -3.54 -10.33 10.81
CA ILE A 91 -3.86 -11.56 10.06
C ILE A 91 -4.18 -12.70 11.03
N ASP A 92 -3.36 -12.92 12.06
CA ASP A 92 -3.55 -14.00 13.04
C ASP A 92 -4.86 -13.86 13.82
N GLN A 93 -5.33 -12.62 14.01
CA GLN A 93 -6.61 -12.31 14.64
C GLN A 93 -7.80 -12.39 13.67
N ASN A 94 -7.59 -12.74 12.39
CA ASN A 94 -8.61 -12.77 11.33
C ASN A 94 -9.36 -11.42 11.16
N LEU A 95 -8.64 -10.30 11.34
CA LEU A 95 -9.20 -8.97 11.25
C LEU A 95 -9.22 -8.42 9.81
N LEU A 96 -8.43 -8.98 8.91
CA LEU A 96 -8.31 -8.55 7.53
C LEU A 96 -8.90 -9.58 6.57
N ASP A 97 -9.55 -9.12 5.51
CA ASP A 97 -10.05 -9.95 4.41
C ASP A 97 -9.19 -9.81 3.15
N TYR A 98 -8.47 -8.71 3.01
CA TYR A 98 -7.59 -8.45 1.87
C TYR A 98 -6.46 -7.48 2.24
N VAL A 99 -5.28 -7.69 1.67
CA VAL A 99 -4.14 -6.77 1.83
C VAL A 99 -3.60 -6.34 0.48
N ALA A 100 -3.43 -5.03 0.29
CA ALA A 100 -2.66 -4.47 -0.82
C ALA A 100 -1.38 -3.84 -0.27
N MET A 101 -0.24 -4.36 -0.69
CA MET A 101 1.06 -3.84 -0.25
C MET A 101 1.77 -3.11 -1.38
N ASP A 102 2.21 -1.91 -1.10
CA ASP A 102 2.99 -1.12 -2.04
C ASP A 102 4.47 -1.49 -1.99
N ILE A 103 5.00 -1.97 -3.10
CA ILE A 103 6.43 -2.13 -3.33
C ILE A 103 6.94 -0.84 -3.98
N LYS A 104 7.77 -0.09 -3.28
CA LYS A 104 8.18 1.25 -3.73
C LYS A 104 9.33 1.21 -4.75
N ASN A 105 10.27 0.25 -4.62
CA ASN A 105 11.36 0.00 -5.58
C ASN A 105 12.04 -1.35 -5.29
N SER A 106 13.16 -1.60 -5.98
CA SER A 106 14.12 -2.65 -5.63
C SER A 106 14.73 -2.45 -4.23
N PRO A 107 15.09 -3.49 -3.50
CA PRO A 107 15.60 -3.38 -2.12
C PRO A 107 16.76 -2.41 -1.94
N ASP A 108 17.70 -2.37 -2.89
CA ASP A 108 18.87 -1.49 -2.89
C ASP A 108 18.51 0.00 -3.07
N ARG A 109 17.42 0.30 -3.80
CA ARG A 109 16.95 1.68 -4.06
C ARG A 109 15.80 2.13 -3.16
N TYR A 110 15.36 1.28 -2.24
CA TYR A 110 14.20 1.56 -1.40
C TYR A 110 14.38 2.85 -0.56
N LYS A 111 15.56 3.05 0.04
CA LYS A 111 15.87 4.22 0.87
C LYS A 111 15.78 5.53 0.09
N GLU A 112 16.34 5.55 -1.11
CA GLU A 112 16.29 6.70 -2.02
C GLU A 112 14.85 7.00 -2.42
N THR A 113 14.14 5.99 -2.91
CA THR A 113 12.76 6.13 -3.43
C THR A 113 11.76 6.54 -2.36
N THR A 114 11.97 6.10 -1.11
CA THR A 114 11.05 6.39 0.00
C THR A 114 11.43 7.61 0.82
N GLY A 115 12.56 8.27 0.52
CA GLY A 115 13.07 9.39 1.30
C GLY A 115 13.40 9.03 2.76
N GLN A 116 13.66 7.73 3.04
CA GLN A 116 13.93 7.25 4.40
C GLN A 116 15.28 6.54 4.50
N PRO A 117 16.37 7.28 4.80
CA PRO A 117 17.73 6.73 4.79
C PRO A 117 17.98 5.64 5.83
N ASN A 118 17.18 5.62 6.91
CA ASN A 118 17.31 4.66 8.00
C ASN A 118 16.38 3.44 7.85
N LEU A 119 15.63 3.34 6.74
CA LEU A 119 14.75 2.19 6.51
C LEU A 119 15.56 0.90 6.47
N ASP A 120 15.12 -0.10 7.22
CA ASP A 120 15.61 -1.47 7.11
C ASP A 120 14.79 -2.24 6.05
N PRO A 121 15.37 -2.54 4.87
CA PRO A 121 14.65 -3.28 3.83
C PRO A 121 14.17 -4.67 4.27
N SER A 122 14.74 -5.25 5.31
CA SER A 122 14.33 -6.57 5.82
C SER A 122 12.89 -6.58 6.32
N SER A 123 12.35 -5.43 6.75
CA SER A 123 10.94 -5.30 7.12
C SER A 123 10.02 -5.55 5.93
N ILE A 124 10.38 -5.00 4.76
CA ILE A 124 9.65 -5.18 3.51
C ILE A 124 9.68 -6.65 3.08
N GLU A 125 10.86 -7.28 3.13
CA GLU A 125 11.03 -8.70 2.78
C GLU A 125 10.18 -9.61 3.68
N LYS A 126 10.10 -9.32 4.97
CA LYS A 126 9.25 -10.05 5.93
C LYS A 126 7.76 -9.89 5.58
N SER A 127 7.29 -8.67 5.32
CA SER A 127 5.91 -8.42 4.92
C SER A 127 5.55 -9.12 3.59
N VAL A 128 6.47 -9.11 2.61
CA VAL A 128 6.32 -9.88 1.37
C VAL A 128 6.21 -11.38 1.66
N SER A 129 7.07 -11.92 2.53
CA SER A 129 7.02 -13.34 2.90
C SER A 129 5.68 -13.74 3.55
N ILE A 130 5.17 -12.90 4.45
CA ILE A 130 3.85 -13.09 5.09
C ILE A 130 2.75 -13.17 4.02
N LEU A 131 2.69 -12.22 3.10
CA LEU A 131 1.64 -12.17 2.09
C LEU A 131 1.77 -13.28 1.03
N ASN A 132 3.01 -13.66 0.67
CA ASN A 132 3.28 -14.77 -0.27
C ASN A 132 2.99 -16.15 0.34
N SER A 133 2.83 -16.27 1.66
CA SER A 133 2.43 -17.54 2.29
C SER A 133 1.03 -18.01 1.87
N GLY A 134 0.21 -17.10 1.32
CA GLY A 134 -1.15 -17.38 0.88
C GLY A 134 -2.18 -17.48 2.00
N ILE A 135 -1.81 -17.10 3.23
CA ILE A 135 -2.72 -17.10 4.38
C ILE A 135 -3.86 -16.08 4.25
N ILE A 136 -3.66 -15.05 3.43
CA ILE A 136 -4.64 -14.03 3.13
C ILE A 136 -4.60 -13.66 1.64
N GLU A 137 -5.76 -13.31 1.07
CA GLU A 137 -5.82 -12.77 -0.30
C GLU A 137 -5.11 -11.42 -0.36
N SER A 138 -4.20 -11.28 -1.33
CA SER A 138 -3.36 -10.09 -1.39
C SER A 138 -2.95 -9.69 -2.81
N GLU A 139 -2.50 -8.46 -2.93
CA GLU A 139 -1.86 -7.91 -4.12
C GLU A 139 -0.64 -7.08 -3.74
N PHE A 140 0.34 -7.03 -4.65
CA PHE A 140 1.41 -6.04 -4.61
C PHE A 140 1.19 -4.97 -5.67
N ARG A 141 1.61 -3.74 -5.38
CA ARG A 141 1.46 -2.59 -6.29
C ARG A 141 2.75 -1.79 -6.35
N THR A 142 3.02 -1.18 -7.49
CA THR A 142 4.08 -0.17 -7.61
C THR A 142 3.54 1.05 -8.36
N THR A 143 3.64 2.23 -7.74
CA THR A 143 3.52 3.49 -8.47
C THR A 143 4.80 3.69 -9.25
N VAL A 144 4.71 3.68 -10.56
CA VAL A 144 5.88 3.72 -11.46
C VAL A 144 6.22 5.15 -11.80
N ILE A 145 7.45 5.56 -11.46
CA ILE A 145 8.00 6.88 -11.69
C ILE A 145 9.25 6.71 -12.57
N LYS A 146 9.36 7.51 -13.62
CA LYS A 146 10.42 7.39 -14.63
C LYS A 146 11.83 7.56 -14.02
N GLU A 147 11.98 8.47 -13.06
CA GLU A 147 13.26 8.79 -12.43
C GLU A 147 13.73 7.70 -11.46
N PHE A 148 12.82 6.88 -10.93
CA PHE A 148 13.13 5.85 -9.94
C PHE A 148 13.12 4.44 -10.49
N HIS A 149 12.43 4.19 -11.62
CA HIS A 149 12.20 2.83 -12.09
C HIS A 149 12.76 2.61 -13.50
N ASP A 150 13.50 1.54 -13.64
CA ASP A 150 14.03 1.01 -14.90
C ASP A 150 13.81 -0.51 -14.97
N GLU A 151 14.23 -1.16 -16.06
CA GLU A 151 14.09 -2.60 -16.24
C GLU A 151 14.82 -3.40 -15.14
N ASN A 152 16.01 -2.93 -14.69
CA ASN A 152 16.76 -3.59 -13.62
C ASN A 152 16.00 -3.54 -12.29
N ALA A 153 15.38 -2.40 -11.98
CA ALA A 153 14.51 -2.25 -10.81
C ALA A 153 13.36 -3.25 -10.86
N PHE A 154 12.69 -3.42 -12.03
CA PHE A 154 11.59 -4.39 -12.16
C PHE A 154 12.06 -5.84 -12.07
N HIS A 155 13.24 -6.18 -12.58
CA HIS A 155 13.82 -7.50 -12.34
C HIS A 155 14.10 -7.76 -10.85
N ALA A 156 14.58 -6.77 -10.11
CA ALA A 156 14.83 -6.90 -8.67
C ALA A 156 13.52 -6.94 -7.85
N ILE A 157 12.53 -6.10 -8.19
CA ILE A 157 11.17 -6.16 -7.62
C ILE A 157 10.56 -7.55 -7.88
N GLY A 158 10.66 -8.04 -9.12
CA GLY A 158 10.14 -9.37 -9.48
C GLY A 158 10.75 -10.50 -8.66
N LYS A 159 12.06 -10.43 -8.39
CA LYS A 159 12.74 -11.40 -7.50
C LYS A 159 12.22 -11.29 -6.07
N LEU A 160 12.02 -10.08 -5.57
CA LEU A 160 11.52 -9.82 -4.21
C LEU A 160 10.14 -10.43 -4.00
N ILE A 161 9.20 -10.22 -4.93
CA ILE A 161 7.80 -10.70 -4.81
C ILE A 161 7.54 -11.99 -5.58
N LYS A 162 8.59 -12.76 -5.89
CA LYS A 162 8.46 -14.00 -6.70
C LYS A 162 7.43 -14.95 -6.09
N GLY A 163 6.52 -15.42 -6.94
CA GLY A 163 5.44 -16.34 -6.54
C GLY A 163 4.15 -15.64 -6.13
N ALA A 164 4.14 -14.32 -6.07
CA ALA A 164 2.93 -13.56 -5.78
C ALA A 164 1.79 -13.88 -6.77
N LYS A 165 0.55 -13.80 -6.28
CA LYS A 165 -0.65 -14.06 -7.09
C LYS A 165 -0.97 -12.88 -8.01
N ASN A 166 -0.94 -11.67 -7.48
CA ASN A 166 -1.36 -10.46 -8.19
C ASN A 166 -0.35 -9.32 -8.02
N TYR A 167 -0.02 -8.66 -9.13
CA TYR A 167 0.80 -7.46 -9.14
C TYR A 167 0.23 -6.40 -10.08
N TYR A 168 0.24 -5.15 -9.60
CA TYR A 168 -0.30 -4.01 -10.34
C TYR A 168 0.72 -2.90 -10.50
N LEU A 169 0.96 -2.49 -11.74
CA LEU A 169 1.69 -1.28 -12.07
C LEU A 169 0.69 -0.12 -12.17
N GLN A 170 1.01 1.00 -11.52
CA GLN A 170 0.20 2.20 -11.53
C GLN A 170 1.08 3.36 -12.04
N PRO A 171 0.79 4.01 -13.17
CA PRO A 171 1.57 5.16 -13.59
C PRO A 171 1.44 6.29 -12.55
N PHE A 172 2.53 6.97 -12.30
CA PHE A 172 2.53 8.19 -11.50
C PHE A 172 1.63 9.24 -12.15
N VAL A 173 0.94 10.00 -11.33
CA VAL A 173 0.16 11.17 -11.75
C VAL A 173 0.58 12.33 -10.87
N ASP A 174 1.11 13.39 -11.46
CA ASP A 174 1.40 14.62 -10.73
C ASP A 174 0.08 15.28 -10.27
N ARG A 175 -0.01 15.59 -8.99
CA ARG A 175 -1.14 16.25 -8.34
C ARG A 175 -0.62 17.34 -7.40
N ASP A 176 -1.43 18.33 -7.10
CA ASP A 176 -1.08 19.45 -6.21
C ASP A 176 -0.53 19.03 -4.82
N THR A 177 -0.83 17.82 -4.38
CA THR A 177 -0.36 17.28 -3.10
C THR A 177 1.00 16.58 -3.18
N VAL A 178 1.55 16.38 -4.39
CA VAL A 178 2.84 15.71 -4.57
C VAL A 178 3.98 16.63 -4.13
N PRO A 179 4.93 16.18 -3.29
CA PRO A 179 6.03 17.03 -2.82
C PRO A 179 7.02 17.45 -3.92
N ASP A 180 7.29 16.58 -4.91
CA ASP A 180 8.23 16.84 -6.00
C ASP A 180 7.53 16.78 -7.37
N HIS A 181 7.30 17.94 -7.95
CA HIS A 181 6.67 18.13 -9.25
C HIS A 181 7.64 17.93 -10.45
N ASN A 182 8.92 17.59 -10.20
CA ASN A 182 9.87 17.28 -11.28
C ASN A 182 9.84 15.78 -11.66
N LEU A 183 8.96 15.01 -11.04
CA LEU A 183 8.81 13.59 -11.32
C LEU A 183 7.82 13.37 -12.46
N HIS A 184 8.08 12.33 -13.28
CA HIS A 184 7.30 12.05 -14.47
C HIS A 184 6.73 10.63 -14.48
N ALA A 185 5.57 10.49 -15.11
CA ALA A 185 5.01 9.20 -15.43
C ALA A 185 5.85 8.50 -16.52
N PRO A 186 6.00 7.17 -16.47
CA PRO A 186 6.53 6.40 -17.57
C PRO A 186 5.59 6.47 -18.78
N THR A 187 6.12 6.25 -19.97
CA THR A 187 5.32 6.08 -21.17
C THR A 187 4.51 4.77 -21.11
N LYS A 188 3.45 4.69 -21.90
CA LYS A 188 2.67 3.46 -22.02
C LYS A 188 3.52 2.26 -22.47
N GLN A 189 4.49 2.49 -23.36
CA GLN A 189 5.40 1.43 -23.84
C GLN A 189 6.34 0.94 -22.72
N GLU A 190 6.88 1.84 -21.92
CA GLU A 190 7.71 1.48 -20.76
C GLU A 190 6.90 0.65 -19.76
N LEU A 191 5.68 1.07 -19.41
CA LEU A 191 4.79 0.28 -18.53
C LEU A 191 4.51 -1.13 -19.07
N GLN A 192 4.26 -1.25 -20.37
CA GLN A 192 4.04 -2.55 -21.03
C GLN A 192 5.30 -3.43 -20.96
N ASN A 193 6.48 -2.85 -21.15
CA ASN A 193 7.75 -3.58 -21.02
C ASN A 193 7.96 -4.05 -19.57
N TYR A 194 7.72 -3.19 -18.60
CA TYR A 194 7.83 -3.57 -17.17
C TYR A 194 6.82 -4.65 -16.79
N ALA A 195 5.58 -4.58 -17.29
CA ALA A 195 4.59 -5.64 -17.08
C ALA A 195 5.08 -6.99 -17.61
N LYS A 196 5.64 -7.04 -18.84
CA LYS A 196 6.21 -8.26 -19.40
C LYS A 196 7.37 -8.82 -18.58
N ILE A 197 8.22 -7.96 -18.00
CA ILE A 197 9.28 -8.41 -17.10
C ILE A 197 8.64 -9.10 -15.89
N MET A 198 7.62 -8.51 -15.29
CA MET A 198 6.96 -9.02 -14.09
C MET A 198 6.21 -10.33 -14.32
N GLU A 199 5.72 -10.61 -15.53
CA GLU A 199 5.08 -11.90 -15.90
C GLU A 199 6.01 -13.12 -15.69
N ASN A 200 7.34 -12.91 -15.64
CA ASN A 200 8.29 -13.98 -15.32
C ASN A 200 8.35 -14.34 -13.83
N TYR A 201 7.76 -13.52 -12.96
CA TYR A 201 7.88 -13.64 -11.51
C TYR A 201 6.54 -13.82 -10.81
N VAL A 202 5.46 -13.24 -11.35
CA VAL A 202 4.15 -13.12 -10.72
C VAL A 202 3.08 -13.75 -11.61
N LYS A 203 2.07 -14.36 -11.00
CA LYS A 203 1.05 -15.11 -11.74
C LYS A 203 0.15 -14.20 -12.60
N ASN A 204 -0.31 -13.08 -12.04
CA ASN A 204 -1.18 -12.13 -12.72
C ASN A 204 -0.58 -10.74 -12.64
N VAL A 205 -0.30 -10.12 -13.78
CA VAL A 205 0.22 -8.76 -13.89
C VAL A 205 -0.78 -7.89 -14.64
N SER A 206 -1.06 -6.71 -14.12
CA SER A 206 -1.97 -5.75 -14.75
C SER A 206 -1.49 -4.32 -14.58
N ILE A 207 -1.86 -3.45 -15.50
CA ILE A 207 -1.61 -2.01 -15.41
C ILE A 207 -2.95 -1.34 -15.08
N ARG A 208 -2.98 -0.52 -14.03
CA ARG A 208 -4.15 0.27 -13.61
C ARG A 208 -3.97 1.73 -14.03
N GLY A 209 -5.04 2.41 -14.40
CA GLY A 209 -5.01 3.85 -14.64
C GLY A 209 -4.53 4.29 -16.03
N ILE A 210 -4.61 3.41 -17.02
CA ILE A 210 -4.37 3.75 -18.44
C ILE A 210 -5.63 3.55 -19.28
#